data_eb0c62425169728c7216178925d21ca2
#
_entry.id   eb0c62425169728c7216178925d21ca2
#
_cell.length_a   1.000
_cell.length_b   1.000
_cell.length_c   1.000
_cell.angle_alpha   90.00
_cell.angle_beta   90.00
_cell.angle_gamma   90.00
#
_symmetry.space_group_name_H-M   'P 1'
#
loop_
_entity.id
_entity.type
_entity.pdbx_description
1 polymer ?
#
loop_
_entity_poly.entity_id
_entity_poly.type
_entity_poly.pdbx_seq_one_letter_code
_entity_poly.pdbx_strand_id
1 'polypeptide(L)'
;MNSVADVWDNVLSQLKGELSETTIATWFDELEAVDIQGNTFILHCSNDFKKGYIESLFMKNIKASLHDIFSTDFEVKILDDLDYAELKDNRPHRQSERFTSAEFTFETFVVGPSNKLAYAASVSVAEHPAQNYNPLLIYGDSGLGKTHLIYAIANVIRRNDPRSKIAYVKGDDLTNELVDAIREGKTAEMREKYRQADLLLVDDVQFIAGKKQTQEEFFHTFNTLYESGRQIVLTS
;
A
#
# COMPACT_ATOMS: atom_id res chain seq x y z
N MET A 1 -6.78 -17.92 3.18
CA MET A 1 -5.32 -17.75 3.37
C MET A 1 -5.14 -17.37 4.81
N ASN A 2 -4.27 -18.08 5.52
CA ASN A 2 -3.98 -17.74 6.91
C ASN A 2 -3.23 -16.39 6.95
N SER A 3 -3.51 -15.56 7.95
CA SER A 3 -2.76 -14.32 8.16
C SER A 3 -1.29 -14.63 8.47
N VAL A 4 -0.40 -13.65 8.32
CA VAL A 4 1.02 -13.81 8.69
C VAL A 4 1.16 -14.18 10.18
N ALA A 5 0.26 -13.63 11.02
CA ALA A 5 0.15 -13.97 12.43
C ALA A 5 -0.23 -15.44 12.65
N ASP A 6 -1.22 -15.98 11.90
CA ASP A 6 -1.61 -17.39 12.01
C ASP A 6 -0.45 -18.34 11.64
N VAL A 7 0.36 -17.95 10.66
CA VAL A 7 1.57 -18.71 10.28
C VAL A 7 2.58 -18.70 11.43
N TRP A 8 2.80 -17.55 12.05
CA TRP A 8 3.72 -17.42 13.18
C TRP A 8 3.27 -18.24 14.38
N ASP A 9 1.98 -18.22 14.69
CA ASP A 9 1.40 -19.04 15.76
C ASP A 9 1.62 -20.55 15.51
N ASN A 10 1.53 -20.98 14.26
CA ASN A 10 1.85 -22.38 13.90
C ASN A 10 3.35 -22.68 14.05
N VAL A 11 4.24 -21.76 13.65
CA VAL A 11 5.69 -21.90 13.87
C VAL A 11 6.00 -21.99 15.36
N LEU A 12 5.43 -21.09 16.18
CA LEU A 12 5.61 -21.13 17.63
C LEU A 12 5.10 -22.45 18.26
N SER A 13 3.99 -22.98 17.73
CA SER A 13 3.44 -24.26 18.19
C SER A 13 4.38 -25.44 17.90
N GLN A 14 5.04 -25.44 16.74
CA GLN A 14 6.06 -26.46 16.41
C GLN A 14 7.31 -26.29 17.28
N LEU A 15 7.79 -25.04 17.44
CA LEU A 15 8.94 -24.74 18.28
C LEU A 15 8.75 -25.15 19.75
N LYS A 16 7.52 -25.11 20.28
CA LYS A 16 7.18 -25.63 21.62
C LYS A 16 7.37 -27.16 21.75
N GLY A 17 7.36 -27.86 20.62
CA GLY A 17 7.68 -29.31 20.60
C GLY A 17 9.19 -29.59 20.68
N GLU A 18 10.04 -28.63 20.29
CA GLU A 18 11.49 -28.78 20.24
C GLU A 18 12.23 -28.02 21.36
N LEU A 19 11.66 -26.91 21.80
CA LEU A 19 12.25 -25.99 22.78
C LEU A 19 11.43 -25.98 24.08
N SER A 20 12.08 -25.71 25.22
CA SER A 20 11.35 -25.59 26.49
C SER A 20 10.42 -24.39 26.50
N GLU A 21 9.29 -24.47 27.21
CA GLU A 21 8.34 -23.38 27.40
C GLU A 21 9.04 -22.10 27.93
N THR A 22 10.00 -22.27 28.83
CA THR A 22 10.80 -21.17 29.39
C THR A 22 11.62 -20.49 28.27
N THR A 23 12.20 -21.25 27.35
CA THR A 23 12.94 -20.69 26.20
C THR A 23 12.03 -19.88 25.31
N ILE A 24 10.86 -20.43 24.97
CA ILE A 24 9.87 -19.71 24.15
C ILE A 24 9.43 -18.41 24.82
N ALA A 25 9.02 -18.47 26.09
CA ALA A 25 8.55 -17.31 26.82
C ALA A 25 9.64 -16.24 27.07
N THR A 26 10.92 -16.63 27.07
CA THR A 26 12.02 -15.69 27.31
C THR A 26 12.47 -14.98 26.02
N TRP A 27 12.55 -15.72 24.92
CA TRP A 27 13.20 -15.25 23.71
C TRP A 27 12.24 -14.88 22.59
N PHE A 28 11.06 -15.49 22.52
CA PHE A 28 10.13 -15.32 21.41
C PHE A 28 8.91 -14.43 21.74
N ASP A 29 8.75 -14.01 22.99
CA ASP A 29 7.61 -13.21 23.46
C ASP A 29 7.51 -11.82 22.82
N GLU A 30 8.65 -11.25 22.42
CA GLU A 30 8.73 -9.94 21.74
C GLU A 30 8.88 -10.05 20.22
N LEU A 31 8.78 -11.27 19.65
CA LEU A 31 8.82 -11.48 18.21
C LEU A 31 7.42 -11.38 17.60
N GLU A 32 7.26 -10.48 16.69
CA GLU A 32 6.02 -10.27 15.92
C GLU A 32 6.24 -10.63 14.46
N ALA A 33 5.32 -11.38 13.87
CA ALA A 33 5.34 -11.63 12.43
C ALA A 33 4.80 -10.39 11.69
N VAL A 34 5.60 -9.87 10.79
CA VAL A 34 5.33 -8.62 10.09
C VAL A 34 4.80 -8.82 8.68
N ASP A 35 5.50 -9.66 7.89
CA ASP A 35 5.18 -9.84 6.47
C ASP A 35 5.83 -11.11 5.89
N ILE A 36 5.32 -11.54 4.72
CA ILE A 36 5.95 -12.57 3.88
C ILE A 36 6.19 -11.97 2.50
N GLN A 37 7.45 -11.84 2.09
CA GLN A 37 7.84 -11.26 0.81
C GLN A 37 8.54 -12.29 -0.07
N GLY A 38 7.80 -12.89 -1.02
CA GLY A 38 8.31 -14.01 -1.79
C GLY A 38 8.70 -15.17 -0.87
N ASN A 39 9.97 -15.53 -0.82
CA ASN A 39 10.52 -16.55 0.07
C ASN A 39 11.19 -15.99 1.33
N THR A 40 10.89 -14.75 1.72
CA THR A 40 11.42 -14.13 2.95
C THR A 40 10.31 -13.95 3.96
N PHE A 41 10.45 -14.56 5.14
CA PHE A 41 9.58 -14.38 6.30
C PHE A 41 10.17 -13.28 7.18
N ILE A 42 9.40 -12.21 7.41
CA ILE A 42 9.87 -11.01 8.11
C ILE A 42 9.27 -10.99 9.51
N LEU A 43 10.15 -10.94 10.50
CA LEU A 43 9.83 -10.78 11.91
C LEU A 43 10.31 -9.41 12.38
N HIS A 44 9.71 -8.88 13.44
CA HIS A 44 10.16 -7.69 14.17
C HIS A 44 10.48 -8.07 15.61
N CYS A 45 11.54 -7.48 16.15
CA CYS A 45 11.93 -7.59 17.55
C CYS A 45 12.41 -6.22 18.04
N SER A 46 11.72 -5.64 19.02
CA SER A 46 12.08 -4.34 19.60
C SER A 46 13.35 -4.39 20.47
N ASN A 47 13.82 -5.58 20.81
CA ASN A 47 14.96 -5.78 21.68
C ASN A 47 16.17 -6.32 20.89
N ASP A 48 17.17 -5.47 20.64
CA ASP A 48 18.37 -5.81 19.88
C ASP A 48 19.17 -6.98 20.48
N PHE A 49 19.19 -7.10 21.80
CA PHE A 49 19.87 -8.21 22.46
C PHE A 49 19.17 -9.53 22.17
N LYS A 50 17.83 -9.58 22.28
CA LYS A 50 17.04 -10.75 21.93
C LYS A 50 17.15 -11.07 20.45
N LYS A 51 17.09 -10.07 19.57
CA LYS A 51 17.30 -10.22 18.11
C LYS A 51 18.61 -10.95 17.82
N GLY A 52 19.74 -10.42 18.32
CA GLY A 52 21.06 -11.03 18.08
C GLY A 52 21.20 -12.44 18.65
N TYR A 53 20.55 -12.74 19.78
CA TYR A 53 20.54 -14.06 20.38
C TYR A 53 19.73 -15.07 19.56
N ILE A 54 18.55 -14.65 19.08
CA ILE A 54 17.69 -15.49 18.23
C ILE A 54 18.36 -15.77 16.89
N GLU A 55 18.97 -14.77 16.27
CA GLU A 55 19.71 -14.92 15.00
C GLU A 55 20.87 -15.92 15.13
N SER A 56 21.55 -15.94 16.26
CA SER A 56 22.68 -16.84 16.48
C SER A 56 22.30 -18.27 16.81
N LEU A 57 21.20 -18.49 17.53
CA LEU A 57 20.89 -19.80 18.11
C LEU A 57 19.63 -20.46 17.57
N PHE A 58 18.59 -19.68 17.20
CA PHE A 58 17.28 -20.24 16.88
C PHE A 58 16.85 -20.10 15.41
N MET A 59 17.68 -19.45 14.59
CA MET A 59 17.36 -19.24 13.17
C MET A 59 17.11 -20.56 12.42
N LYS A 60 17.87 -21.60 12.75
CA LYS A 60 17.72 -22.92 12.13
C LYS A 60 16.36 -23.56 12.47
N ASN A 61 15.92 -23.44 13.71
CA ASN A 61 14.64 -23.98 14.16
C ASN A 61 13.46 -23.24 13.49
N ILE A 62 13.53 -21.90 13.39
CA ILE A 62 12.50 -21.11 12.71
C ILE A 62 12.41 -21.50 11.24
N LYS A 63 13.56 -21.59 10.53
CA LYS A 63 13.59 -21.98 9.11
C LYS A 63 13.07 -23.41 8.91
N ALA A 64 13.41 -24.36 9.77
CA ALA A 64 12.90 -25.71 9.71
C ALA A 64 11.38 -25.78 9.88
N SER A 65 10.83 -25.08 10.86
CA SER A 65 9.38 -25.01 11.08
C SER A 65 8.65 -24.37 9.89
N LEU A 66 9.20 -23.32 9.28
CA LEU A 66 8.63 -22.72 8.07
C LEU A 66 8.68 -23.69 6.88
N HIS A 67 9.79 -24.43 6.71
CA HIS A 67 9.90 -25.46 5.68
C HIS A 67 8.84 -26.56 5.85
N ASP A 68 8.62 -27.03 7.07
CA ASP A 68 7.61 -28.04 7.35
C ASP A 68 6.17 -27.58 7.06
N ILE A 69 5.89 -26.28 7.27
CA ILE A 69 4.57 -25.70 6.99
C ILE A 69 4.34 -25.51 5.49
N PHE A 70 5.35 -25.01 4.77
CA PHE A 70 5.19 -24.59 3.37
C PHE A 70 5.81 -25.54 2.35
N SER A 71 6.57 -26.55 2.77
CA SER A 71 7.38 -27.44 1.91
C SER A 71 8.32 -26.65 0.96
N THR A 72 8.79 -25.50 1.43
CA THR A 72 9.65 -24.57 0.68
C THR A 72 10.61 -23.87 1.64
N ASP A 73 11.83 -23.64 1.20
CA ASP A 73 12.84 -22.93 2.01
C ASP A 73 12.53 -21.44 2.10
N PHE A 74 12.48 -20.92 3.32
CA PHE A 74 12.32 -19.51 3.60
C PHE A 74 13.60 -18.90 4.13
N GLU A 75 13.95 -17.70 3.62
CA GLU A 75 14.83 -16.82 4.34
C GLU A 75 14.05 -16.13 5.47
N VAL A 76 14.70 -15.96 6.63
CA VAL A 76 14.10 -15.27 7.78
C VAL A 76 14.91 -14.01 8.05
N LYS A 77 14.22 -12.86 8.10
CA LYS A 77 14.81 -11.57 8.45
C LYS A 77 14.15 -11.05 9.71
N ILE A 78 14.94 -10.69 10.72
CA ILE A 78 14.46 -10.06 11.95
C ILE A 78 14.84 -8.58 11.91
N LEU A 79 13.84 -7.72 11.94
CA LEU A 79 14.00 -6.26 11.92
C LEU A 79 14.06 -5.75 13.35
N ASP A 80 14.89 -4.75 13.61
CA ASP A 80 14.81 -3.89 14.78
C ASP A 80 13.80 -2.76 14.59
N ASP A 81 13.65 -1.89 15.59
CA ASP A 81 12.69 -0.79 15.55
C ASP A 81 12.98 0.20 14.41
N LEU A 82 14.26 0.43 14.07
CA LEU A 82 14.65 1.33 12.97
C LEU A 82 14.31 0.71 11.62
N ASP A 83 14.76 -0.51 11.37
CA ASP A 83 14.46 -1.27 10.15
C ASP A 83 12.94 -1.49 10.00
N TYR A 84 12.24 -1.69 11.11
CA TYR A 84 10.78 -1.88 11.12
C TYR A 84 10.04 -0.57 10.83
N ALA A 85 10.52 0.56 11.38
CA ALA A 85 10.00 1.87 11.05
C ALA A 85 10.23 2.19 9.57
N GLU A 86 11.42 1.89 9.03
CA GLU A 86 11.71 2.01 7.60
C GLU A 86 10.84 1.09 6.75
N LEU A 87 10.58 -0.14 7.20
CA LEU A 87 9.65 -1.04 6.50
C LEU A 87 8.20 -0.54 6.56
N LYS A 88 7.78 0.06 7.68
CA LYS A 88 6.47 0.72 7.82
C LYS A 88 6.39 2.00 6.99
N ASP A 89 7.43 2.81 6.97
CA ASP A 89 7.54 4.01 6.13
C ASP A 89 7.62 3.64 4.63
N ASN A 90 8.24 2.52 4.30
CA ASN A 90 8.27 1.96 2.94
C ASN A 90 6.97 1.20 2.54
N ARG A 91 6.04 0.93 3.46
CA ARG A 91 4.71 0.38 3.11
C ARG A 91 3.86 1.31 2.24
N PRO A 92 3.91 2.65 2.37
CA PRO A 92 3.31 3.55 1.38
C PRO A 92 3.95 3.45 0.00
N HIS A 93 5.24 3.06 -0.09
CA HIS A 93 5.92 2.91 -1.38
C HIS A 93 5.49 1.67 -2.18
N ARG A 94 4.93 0.62 -1.56
CA ARG A 94 4.34 -0.51 -2.32
C ARG A 94 3.07 -0.13 -3.09
N GLN A 95 2.31 0.84 -2.62
CA GLN A 95 1.25 1.43 -3.44
C GLN A 95 1.85 2.26 -4.57
N SER A 96 2.96 3.00 -4.33
CA SER A 96 3.61 3.77 -5.38
C SER A 96 4.38 2.90 -6.39
N GLU A 97 4.92 1.74 -5.99
CA GLU A 97 5.58 0.79 -6.90
C GLU A 97 4.57 -0.06 -7.70
N ARG A 98 3.38 -0.38 -7.14
CA ARG A 98 2.26 -0.95 -7.91
C ARG A 98 1.70 0.02 -8.94
N PHE A 99 1.97 1.33 -8.79
CA PHE A 99 1.64 2.37 -9.75
C PHE A 99 2.44 2.32 -11.05
N THR A 100 3.53 1.58 -11.12
CA THR A 100 4.29 1.32 -12.34
C THR A 100 4.05 -0.10 -12.81
N SER A 101 2.80 -0.52 -12.95
CA SER A 101 2.51 -1.64 -13.82
C SER A 101 2.85 -1.15 -15.23
N ALA A 102 4.00 -1.60 -15.74
CA ALA A 102 4.46 -1.33 -17.10
C ALA A 102 3.42 -1.79 -18.17
N GLU A 103 2.38 -2.48 -17.73
CA GLU A 103 1.29 -3.02 -18.53
C GLU A 103 0.15 -2.01 -18.75
N PHE A 104 -0.09 -1.05 -17.83
CA PHE A 104 -1.19 -0.08 -17.94
C PHE A 104 -0.67 1.23 -18.54
N THR A 105 -0.59 1.27 -19.86
CA THR A 105 -0.18 2.45 -20.62
C THR A 105 -1.26 2.86 -21.61
N PHE A 106 -1.16 4.06 -22.17
CA PHE A 106 -2.09 4.50 -23.21
C PHE A 106 -1.95 3.65 -24.49
N GLU A 107 -0.75 3.12 -24.76
CA GLU A 107 -0.46 2.27 -25.92
C GLU A 107 -1.12 0.90 -25.81
N THR A 108 -1.27 0.36 -24.60
CA THR A 108 -1.91 -0.95 -24.36
C THR A 108 -3.42 -0.84 -24.12
N PHE A 109 -3.95 0.39 -24.00
CA PHE A 109 -5.38 0.60 -23.81
C PHE A 109 -6.17 0.41 -25.11
N VAL A 110 -7.22 -0.43 -25.08
CA VAL A 110 -8.07 -0.67 -26.25
C VAL A 110 -9.09 0.45 -26.39
N VAL A 111 -8.94 1.29 -27.40
CA VAL A 111 -9.84 2.41 -27.69
C VAL A 111 -10.99 1.96 -28.58
N GLY A 112 -12.22 2.22 -28.14
CA GLY A 112 -13.46 1.98 -28.89
C GLY A 112 -14.39 3.21 -28.89
N PRO A 113 -15.52 3.13 -29.59
CA PRO A 113 -16.45 4.27 -29.68
C PRO A 113 -16.97 4.75 -28.30
N SER A 114 -17.19 3.83 -27.35
CA SER A 114 -17.75 4.12 -26.03
C SER A 114 -16.76 4.76 -25.05
N ASN A 115 -15.45 4.53 -25.22
CA ASN A 115 -14.42 5.03 -24.29
C ASN A 115 -13.48 6.07 -24.89
N LYS A 116 -13.66 6.44 -26.18
CA LYS A 116 -12.80 7.38 -26.90
C LYS A 116 -12.70 8.75 -26.19
N LEU A 117 -13.79 9.24 -25.61
CA LEU A 117 -13.79 10.52 -24.89
C LEU A 117 -12.99 10.41 -23.59
N ALA A 118 -13.20 9.35 -22.81
CA ALA A 118 -12.45 9.10 -21.59
C ALA A 118 -10.95 8.96 -21.85
N TYR A 119 -10.59 8.23 -22.93
CA TYR A 119 -9.21 8.09 -23.38
C TYR A 119 -8.60 9.45 -23.75
N ALA A 120 -9.25 10.24 -24.60
CA ALA A 120 -8.74 11.53 -25.06
C ALA A 120 -8.58 12.53 -23.88
N ALA A 121 -9.55 12.57 -22.96
CA ALA A 121 -9.46 13.40 -21.75
C ALA A 121 -8.31 12.97 -20.85
N SER A 122 -8.11 11.65 -20.69
CA SER A 122 -7.01 11.09 -19.90
C SER A 122 -5.64 11.44 -20.49
N VAL A 123 -5.49 11.34 -21.82
CA VAL A 123 -4.25 11.76 -22.51
C VAL A 123 -3.99 13.26 -22.28
N SER A 124 -5.03 14.09 -22.45
CA SER A 124 -4.91 15.54 -22.22
C SER A 124 -4.49 15.89 -20.80
N VAL A 125 -5.02 15.19 -19.79
CA VAL A 125 -4.62 15.36 -18.38
C VAL A 125 -3.18 14.91 -18.16
N ALA A 126 -2.76 13.81 -18.77
CA ALA A 126 -1.41 13.29 -18.62
C ALA A 126 -0.34 14.21 -19.24
N GLU A 127 -0.66 14.84 -20.38
CA GLU A 127 0.22 15.76 -21.07
C GLU A 127 0.23 17.17 -20.46
N HIS A 128 -0.94 17.63 -19.98
CA HIS A 128 -1.16 18.99 -19.48
C HIS A 128 -1.97 18.96 -18.16
N PRO A 129 -1.37 18.51 -17.05
CA PRO A 129 -2.07 18.42 -15.75
C PRO A 129 -2.66 19.77 -15.32
N ALA A 130 -3.84 19.73 -14.73
CA ALA A 130 -4.60 20.83 -14.17
C ALA A 130 -5.03 21.95 -15.18
N GLN A 131 -4.86 21.75 -16.48
CA GLN A 131 -5.21 22.76 -17.47
C GLN A 131 -6.64 22.60 -18.03
N ASN A 132 -6.99 21.44 -18.59
CA ASN A 132 -8.23 21.28 -19.36
C ASN A 132 -9.34 20.56 -18.59
N TYR A 133 -8.99 19.53 -17.83
CA TYR A 133 -9.93 18.65 -17.12
C TYR A 133 -9.47 18.50 -15.67
N ASN A 134 -9.93 19.41 -14.81
CA ASN A 134 -9.64 19.31 -13.38
C ASN A 134 -10.90 19.70 -12.55
N PRO A 135 -11.52 18.76 -11.85
CA PRO A 135 -11.20 17.33 -11.81
C PRO A 135 -11.58 16.58 -13.09
N LEU A 136 -10.90 15.47 -13.38
CA LEU A 136 -11.34 14.49 -14.37
C LEU A 136 -12.09 13.38 -13.64
N LEU A 137 -13.38 13.18 -13.97
CA LEU A 137 -14.17 12.05 -13.49
C LEU A 137 -14.42 11.06 -14.63
N ILE A 138 -13.92 9.82 -14.48
CA ILE A 138 -14.14 8.71 -15.39
C ILE A 138 -15.14 7.75 -14.73
N TYR A 139 -16.30 7.56 -15.32
CA TYR A 139 -17.34 6.69 -14.77
C TYR A 139 -17.83 5.66 -15.80
N GLY A 140 -18.34 4.55 -15.31
CA GLY A 140 -18.88 3.46 -16.14
C GLY A 140 -18.81 2.12 -15.44
N ASP A 141 -19.33 1.07 -16.09
CA ASP A 141 -19.41 -0.26 -15.54
C ASP A 141 -18.03 -0.85 -15.19
N SER A 142 -18.02 -1.87 -14.34
CA SER A 142 -16.80 -2.58 -13.98
C SER A 142 -16.17 -3.24 -15.21
N GLY A 143 -14.84 -3.31 -15.25
CA GLY A 143 -14.08 -3.95 -16.33
C GLY A 143 -13.87 -3.10 -17.58
N LEU A 144 -14.36 -1.87 -17.65
CA LEU A 144 -14.20 -0.98 -18.81
C LEU A 144 -12.84 -0.28 -18.91
N GLY A 145 -11.92 -0.55 -17.99
CA GLY A 145 -10.55 -0.01 -18.03
C GLY A 145 -10.38 1.36 -17.33
N LYS A 146 -11.29 1.75 -16.43
CA LYS A 146 -11.16 3.00 -15.64
C LYS A 146 -9.83 3.06 -14.88
N THR A 147 -9.53 2.02 -14.12
CA THR A 147 -8.28 1.86 -13.38
C THR A 147 -7.06 1.87 -14.32
N HIS A 148 -7.16 1.28 -15.53
CA HIS A 148 -6.11 1.34 -16.54
C HIS A 148 -5.79 2.80 -16.93
N LEU A 149 -6.81 3.62 -17.19
CA LEU A 149 -6.61 5.03 -17.55
C LEU A 149 -5.97 5.83 -16.43
N ILE A 150 -6.35 5.59 -15.16
CA ILE A 150 -5.69 6.20 -13.99
C ILE A 150 -4.19 5.88 -13.97
N TYR A 151 -3.82 4.61 -14.16
CA TYR A 151 -2.41 4.20 -14.17
C TYR A 151 -1.67 4.77 -15.38
N ALA A 152 -2.29 4.82 -16.57
CA ALA A 152 -1.70 5.40 -17.75
C ALA A 152 -1.37 6.89 -17.56
N ILE A 153 -2.28 7.66 -16.92
CA ILE A 153 -2.05 9.06 -16.55
C ILE A 153 -0.84 9.17 -15.62
N ALA A 154 -0.84 8.38 -14.52
CA ALA A 154 0.24 8.40 -13.54
C ALA A 154 1.61 8.06 -14.18
N ASN A 155 1.66 7.07 -15.06
CA ASN A 155 2.87 6.64 -15.75
C ASN A 155 3.45 7.75 -16.63
N VAL A 156 2.60 8.46 -17.38
CA VAL A 156 3.07 9.59 -18.23
C VAL A 156 3.56 10.75 -17.39
N ILE A 157 2.80 11.17 -16.35
CA ILE A 157 3.20 12.27 -15.48
C ILE A 157 4.53 11.96 -14.78
N ARG A 158 4.70 10.74 -14.24
CA ARG A 158 5.95 10.32 -13.59
C ARG A 158 7.12 10.26 -14.56
N ARG A 159 6.89 9.82 -15.80
CA ARG A 159 7.92 9.79 -16.85
C ARG A 159 8.37 11.21 -17.22
N ASN A 160 7.44 12.17 -17.27
CA ASN A 160 7.72 13.56 -17.62
C ASN A 160 8.36 14.33 -16.46
N ASP A 161 7.91 14.10 -15.23
CA ASP A 161 8.53 14.62 -14.00
C ASP A 161 8.63 13.52 -12.92
N PRO A 162 9.80 12.88 -12.79
CA PRO A 162 10.04 11.85 -11.78
C PRO A 162 9.89 12.33 -10.33
N ARG A 163 9.90 13.66 -10.08
CA ARG A 163 9.75 14.22 -8.73
C ARG A 163 8.30 14.54 -8.38
N SER A 164 7.37 14.38 -9.32
CA SER A 164 5.93 14.61 -9.07
C SER A 164 5.44 13.71 -7.94
N LYS A 165 4.80 14.30 -6.95
CA LYS A 165 4.16 13.60 -5.85
C LYS A 165 2.80 13.09 -6.30
N ILE A 166 2.71 11.80 -6.59
CA ILE A 166 1.48 11.14 -7.02
C ILE A 166 0.89 10.39 -5.84
N ALA A 167 -0.30 10.79 -5.41
CA ALA A 167 -1.08 10.07 -4.40
C ALA A 167 -2.21 9.29 -5.08
N TYR A 168 -2.27 7.99 -4.82
CA TYR A 168 -3.36 7.12 -5.24
C TYR A 168 -4.01 6.46 -4.04
N VAL A 169 -5.29 6.31 -4.12
CA VAL A 169 -6.04 5.58 -3.11
C VAL A 169 -7.34 5.06 -3.73
N LYS A 170 -7.79 3.89 -3.27
CA LYS A 170 -9.15 3.44 -3.52
C LYS A 170 -10.10 4.03 -2.49
N GLY A 171 -11.37 4.22 -2.87
CA GLY A 171 -12.36 4.83 -1.98
C GLY A 171 -12.59 4.05 -0.67
N ASP A 172 -12.50 2.73 -0.68
CA ASP A 172 -12.56 1.89 0.52
C ASP A 172 -11.29 1.98 1.37
N ASP A 173 -10.10 1.98 0.74
CA ASP A 173 -8.82 2.12 1.42
C ASP A 173 -8.70 3.49 2.10
N LEU A 174 -9.17 4.57 1.46
CA LEU A 174 -9.21 5.92 2.07
C LEU A 174 -10.00 5.93 3.39
N THR A 175 -11.09 5.16 3.43
CA THR A 175 -11.89 5.03 4.66
C THR A 175 -11.14 4.29 5.75
N ASN A 176 -10.47 3.20 5.40
CA ASN A 176 -9.71 2.41 6.36
C ASN A 176 -8.51 3.21 6.88
N GLU A 177 -7.77 3.90 5.99
CA GLU A 177 -6.68 4.80 6.39
C GLU A 177 -7.16 5.91 7.35
N LEU A 178 -8.33 6.50 7.11
CA LEU A 178 -8.88 7.52 8.01
C LEU A 178 -9.22 6.95 9.39
N VAL A 179 -9.84 5.77 9.43
CA VAL A 179 -10.17 5.10 10.71
C VAL A 179 -8.91 4.79 11.50
N ASP A 180 -7.89 4.27 10.84
CA ASP A 180 -6.61 3.93 11.48
C ASP A 180 -5.87 5.21 11.94
N ALA A 181 -5.84 6.25 11.11
CA ALA A 181 -5.26 7.54 11.46
C ALA A 181 -5.95 8.20 12.68
N ILE A 182 -7.27 8.04 12.82
CA ILE A 182 -7.99 8.52 14.00
C ILE A 182 -7.61 7.72 15.23
N ARG A 183 -7.54 6.40 15.15
CA ARG A 183 -7.15 5.53 16.27
C ARG A 183 -5.74 5.80 16.75
N GLU A 184 -4.82 6.09 15.83
CA GLU A 184 -3.40 6.33 16.12
C GLU A 184 -3.09 7.81 16.42
N GLY A 185 -4.06 8.72 16.29
CA GLY A 185 -3.84 10.17 16.46
C GLY A 185 -3.03 10.81 15.33
N LYS A 186 -2.92 10.17 14.15
CA LYS A 186 -2.10 10.57 13.00
C LYS A 186 -2.89 11.21 11.86
N THR A 187 -4.05 11.76 12.13
CA THR A 187 -4.88 12.40 11.08
C THR A 187 -4.19 13.55 10.36
N ALA A 188 -3.26 14.25 11.04
CA ALA A 188 -2.48 15.31 10.41
C ALA A 188 -1.52 14.77 9.33
N GLU A 189 -0.84 13.66 9.60
CA GLU A 189 0.08 13.00 8.64
C GLU A 189 -0.68 12.48 7.42
N MET A 190 -1.84 11.84 7.63
CA MET A 190 -2.71 11.39 6.54
C MET A 190 -3.15 12.57 5.65
N ARG A 191 -3.56 13.69 6.26
CA ARG A 191 -3.92 14.90 5.53
C ARG A 191 -2.76 15.43 4.71
N GLU A 192 -1.59 15.51 5.28
CA GLU A 192 -0.40 16.01 4.62
C GLU A 192 -0.04 15.15 3.40
N LYS A 193 -0.08 13.83 3.52
CA LYS A 193 0.14 12.86 2.44
C LYS A 193 -0.68 13.20 1.19
N TYR A 194 -1.98 13.45 1.36
CA TYR A 194 -2.86 13.70 0.23
C TYR A 194 -2.82 15.17 -0.24
N ARG A 195 -2.74 16.15 0.66
CA ARG A 195 -2.78 17.58 0.34
C ARG A 195 -1.48 18.11 -0.28
N GLN A 196 -0.38 17.39 -0.13
CA GLN A 196 0.89 17.72 -0.80
C GLN A 196 1.06 17.09 -2.18
N ALA A 197 0.11 16.29 -2.64
CA ALA A 197 0.19 15.65 -3.95
C ALA A 197 0.11 16.67 -5.10
N ASP A 198 0.89 16.44 -6.15
CA ASP A 198 0.78 17.14 -7.42
C ASP A 198 -0.32 16.54 -8.29
N LEU A 199 -0.56 15.23 -8.10
CA LEU A 199 -1.64 14.47 -8.73
C LEU A 199 -2.32 13.59 -7.68
N LEU A 200 -3.63 13.79 -7.46
CA LEU A 200 -4.47 12.91 -6.65
C LEU A 200 -5.32 12.01 -7.54
N LEU A 201 -5.18 10.71 -7.35
CA LEU A 201 -5.95 9.68 -8.04
C LEU A 201 -6.81 8.93 -7.02
N VAL A 202 -8.12 8.98 -7.19
CA VAL A 202 -9.05 8.22 -6.34
C VAL A 202 -9.84 7.24 -7.20
N ASP A 203 -9.56 5.97 -7.02
CA ASP A 203 -10.25 4.90 -7.74
C ASP A 203 -11.48 4.46 -6.97
N ASP A 204 -12.57 4.21 -7.71
CA ASP A 204 -13.83 3.74 -7.14
C ASP A 204 -14.36 4.65 -6.00
N VAL A 205 -14.45 5.96 -6.26
CA VAL A 205 -14.89 6.97 -5.29
C VAL A 205 -16.27 6.70 -4.71
N GLN A 206 -17.13 5.92 -5.38
CA GLN A 206 -18.44 5.53 -4.87
C GLN A 206 -18.36 4.79 -3.52
N PHE A 207 -17.25 4.16 -3.18
CA PHE A 207 -17.09 3.46 -1.90
C PHE A 207 -16.97 4.37 -0.67
N ILE A 208 -16.76 5.67 -0.85
CA ILE A 208 -16.88 6.64 0.25
C ILE A 208 -18.32 7.12 0.50
N ALA A 209 -19.26 6.75 -0.37
CA ALA A 209 -20.66 7.15 -0.21
C ALA A 209 -21.24 6.64 1.12
N GLY A 210 -21.94 7.52 1.84
CA GLY A 210 -22.53 7.22 3.15
C GLY A 210 -21.54 7.27 4.34
N LYS A 211 -20.24 7.37 4.11
CA LYS A 211 -19.21 7.44 5.14
C LYS A 211 -18.88 8.91 5.45
N LYS A 212 -19.72 9.56 6.27
CA LYS A 212 -19.67 11.03 6.48
C LYS A 212 -18.29 11.59 6.78
N GLN A 213 -17.56 11.00 7.73
CA GLN A 213 -16.22 11.49 8.10
C GLN A 213 -15.23 11.40 6.95
N THR A 214 -15.25 10.30 6.17
CA THR A 214 -14.41 10.13 4.99
C THR A 214 -14.80 11.13 3.90
N GLN A 215 -16.09 11.38 3.69
CA GLN A 215 -16.57 12.36 2.73
C GLN A 215 -16.13 13.80 3.10
N GLU A 216 -16.21 14.16 4.39
CA GLU A 216 -15.74 15.47 4.87
C GLU A 216 -14.23 15.64 4.67
N GLU A 217 -13.44 14.63 5.05
CA GLU A 217 -11.98 14.70 4.89
C GLU A 217 -11.57 14.71 3.41
N PHE A 218 -12.23 13.90 2.58
CA PHE A 218 -12.04 13.91 1.13
C PHE A 218 -12.39 15.28 0.54
N PHE A 219 -13.51 15.88 0.93
CA PHE A 219 -13.94 17.20 0.46
C PHE A 219 -12.92 18.30 0.79
N HIS A 220 -12.39 18.30 2.01
CA HIS A 220 -11.34 19.25 2.39
C HIS A 220 -10.04 19.07 1.60
N THR A 221 -9.65 17.82 1.37
CA THR A 221 -8.47 17.50 0.55
C THR A 221 -8.67 17.92 -0.89
N PHE A 222 -9.84 17.59 -1.46
CA PHE A 222 -10.22 17.98 -2.81
C PHE A 222 -10.14 19.50 -3.01
N ASN A 223 -10.78 20.29 -2.12
CA ASN A 223 -10.76 21.74 -2.21
C ASN A 223 -9.33 22.31 -2.12
N THR A 224 -8.52 21.81 -1.17
CA THR A 224 -7.12 22.24 -1.02
C THR A 224 -6.33 22.04 -2.31
N LEU A 225 -6.44 20.87 -2.94
CA LEU A 225 -5.74 20.55 -4.18
C LEU A 225 -6.27 21.33 -5.37
N TYR A 226 -7.59 21.44 -5.50
CA TYR A 226 -8.23 22.17 -6.58
C TYR A 226 -7.86 23.66 -6.58
N GLU A 227 -7.94 24.31 -5.41
CA GLU A 227 -7.57 25.72 -5.23
C GLU A 227 -6.06 25.96 -5.45
N SER A 228 -5.23 24.95 -5.16
CA SER A 228 -3.79 24.99 -5.41
C SER A 228 -3.40 24.65 -6.85
N GLY A 229 -4.37 24.44 -7.76
CA GLY A 229 -4.11 24.09 -9.15
C GLY A 229 -3.45 22.73 -9.34
N ARG A 230 -3.70 21.77 -8.40
CA ARG A 230 -3.21 20.41 -8.51
C ARG A 230 -4.21 19.53 -9.26
N GLN A 231 -3.70 18.55 -9.99
CA GLN A 231 -4.57 17.65 -10.76
C GLN A 231 -5.28 16.63 -9.87
N ILE A 232 -6.58 16.46 -10.11
CA ILE A 232 -7.42 15.45 -9.45
C ILE A 232 -8.04 14.57 -10.54
N VAL A 233 -7.96 13.24 -10.37
CA VAL A 233 -8.62 12.26 -11.23
C VAL A 233 -9.40 11.29 -10.34
N LEU A 234 -10.66 11.09 -10.66
CA LEU A 234 -11.59 10.23 -9.94
C LEU A 234 -12.15 9.16 -10.87
N THR A 235 -12.40 7.95 -10.35
CA THR A 235 -13.25 6.96 -11.05
C THR A 235 -14.46 6.56 -10.21
N SER A 236 -15.49 6.06 -10.90
CA SER A 236 -16.72 5.55 -10.28
C SER A 236 -17.34 4.43 -11.12
#